data_71d39830abaf4a4f2907de204238afa2
#
_entry.id   71d39830abaf4a4f2907de204238afa2
#
_cell.length_a   1.000
_cell.length_b   1.000
_cell.length_c   1.000
_cell.angle_alpha   90.00
_cell.angle_beta   90.00
_cell.angle_gamma   90.00
#
_symmetry.space_group_name_H-M   'P 1'
#
loop_
_entity.id
_entity.type
_entity.pdbx_description
1 polymer ?
#
loop_
_entity_poly.entity_id
_entity_poly.type
_entity_poly.pdbx_seq_one_letter_code
_entity_poly.pdbx_strand_id
1 'polypeptide(L)'
;MPFPLFMSLALVMCLSAGMAPAAFITMIAQIIVMSTTKFTYTAEFLASIDRVISQERLSRYLAATKGDICEALELYEYNIAISEALFGFLHGLEVAVRNSIHYTLRRDLGTPTWYDGGVALPWSTTGEALSLTAVMADMVTEAKAKLQPTALPGKVIAELTFGFWPNTLTKRFHSTLWLPSLHKAFPHATAPRSIIHLRLEVIRRLRNRIAHHEPILTSHNEVYTGFKDQPNIALSSILECVEWVSKDAALWLKAQSRYQWAVELLLAVSKKGVTL
;
A
#
# COMPACT_ATOMS: atom_id res chain seq x y z
N MET A 1 27.25 -4.36 -11.06
CA MET A 1 27.29 -2.87 -11.03
C MET A 1 26.03 -2.38 -10.36
N PRO A 2 26.04 -1.40 -9.48
CA PRO A 2 24.81 -0.91 -8.85
C PRO A 2 23.90 -0.24 -9.89
N PHE A 3 22.64 -0.62 -9.86
CA PHE A 3 21.55 -0.22 -10.76
C PHE A 3 21.47 1.30 -11.09
N PRO A 4 21.74 2.24 -10.17
CA PRO A 4 21.73 3.68 -10.46
C PRO A 4 22.82 4.13 -11.45
N LEU A 5 23.99 3.52 -11.43
CA LEU A 5 25.10 3.88 -12.33
C LEU A 5 24.83 3.46 -13.78
N PHE A 6 24.16 2.32 -13.97
CA PHE A 6 23.80 1.83 -15.29
C PHE A 6 22.74 2.72 -15.95
N MET A 7 21.73 3.17 -15.17
CA MET A 7 20.71 4.12 -15.65
C MET A 7 21.30 5.49 -16.03
N SER A 8 22.23 6.03 -15.24
CA SER A 8 22.90 7.30 -15.57
C SER A 8 23.73 7.20 -16.84
N LEU A 9 24.46 6.12 -17.02
CA LEU A 9 25.28 5.92 -18.23
C LEU A 9 24.42 5.74 -19.48
N ALA A 10 23.35 4.95 -19.38
CA ALA A 10 22.39 4.75 -20.47
C ALA A 10 21.67 6.04 -20.86
N LEU A 11 21.28 6.88 -19.87
CA LEU A 11 20.65 8.18 -20.11
C LEU A 11 21.60 9.11 -20.85
N VAL A 12 22.88 9.19 -20.45
CA VAL A 12 23.89 10.01 -21.12
C VAL A 12 24.12 9.54 -22.57
N MET A 13 24.18 8.23 -22.82
CA MET A 13 24.36 7.67 -24.16
C MET A 13 23.15 7.96 -25.08
N CYS A 14 21.93 7.95 -24.57
CA CYS A 14 20.73 8.20 -25.37
C CYS A 14 20.48 9.70 -25.62
N LEU A 15 20.81 10.58 -24.68
CA LEU A 15 20.78 12.02 -24.89
C LEU A 15 21.80 12.44 -25.96
N SER A 16 22.96 11.79 -26.02
CA SER A 16 23.95 12.01 -27.08
C SER A 16 23.51 11.46 -28.44
N ALA A 17 22.56 10.52 -28.47
CA ALA A 17 21.99 9.96 -29.72
C ALA A 17 20.70 10.67 -30.17
N GLY A 18 20.29 11.76 -29.51
CA GLY A 18 19.10 12.55 -29.92
C GLY A 18 17.76 11.86 -29.68
N MET A 19 17.73 10.83 -28.84
CA MET A 19 16.51 10.07 -28.56
C MET A 19 15.59 10.83 -27.58
N ALA A 20 14.30 10.91 -27.90
CA ALA A 20 13.32 11.53 -27.01
C ALA A 20 13.21 10.77 -25.67
N PRO A 21 13.10 11.47 -24.53
CA PRO A 21 13.03 10.83 -23.20
C PRO A 21 11.95 9.75 -23.09
N ALA A 22 10.80 9.93 -23.74
CA ALA A 22 9.72 8.95 -23.77
C ALA A 22 10.12 7.65 -24.51
N ALA A 23 10.87 7.74 -25.60
CA ALA A 23 11.37 6.57 -26.33
C ALA A 23 12.43 5.81 -25.53
N PHE A 24 13.26 6.52 -24.75
CA PHE A 24 14.23 5.93 -23.84
C PHE A 24 13.57 5.16 -22.69
N ILE A 25 12.55 5.75 -22.07
CA ILE A 25 11.79 5.09 -21.00
C ILE A 25 11.08 3.84 -21.55
N THR A 26 10.49 3.92 -22.75
CA THR A 26 9.86 2.77 -23.39
C THR A 26 10.89 1.68 -23.72
N MET A 27 12.09 2.06 -24.16
CA MET A 27 13.18 1.13 -24.43
C MET A 27 13.71 0.47 -23.13
N ILE A 28 13.87 1.25 -22.04
CA ILE A 28 14.26 0.71 -20.73
C ILE A 28 13.17 -0.19 -20.15
N ALA A 29 11.91 0.19 -20.24
CA ALA A 29 10.78 -0.66 -19.86
C ALA A 29 10.75 -1.96 -20.69
N GLN A 30 10.99 -1.86 -22.01
CA GLN A 30 11.16 -3.02 -22.87
C GLN A 30 12.40 -3.85 -22.51
N ILE A 31 13.53 -3.22 -22.15
CA ILE A 31 14.75 -3.90 -21.70
C ILE A 31 14.53 -4.56 -20.35
N ILE A 32 13.85 -3.94 -19.42
CA ILE A 32 13.50 -4.53 -18.11
C ILE A 32 12.49 -5.69 -18.29
N VAL A 33 11.51 -5.53 -19.17
CA VAL A 33 10.55 -6.59 -19.52
C VAL A 33 11.14 -7.64 -20.48
N MET A 34 12.15 -7.29 -21.29
CA MET A 34 12.80 -8.20 -22.26
C MET A 34 14.18 -8.72 -21.81
N SER A 35 14.76 -8.17 -20.74
CA SER A 35 16.04 -8.65 -20.18
C SER A 35 15.87 -9.82 -19.19
N THR A 36 14.70 -10.39 -19.10
CA THR A 36 14.60 -11.79 -18.73
C THR A 36 14.99 -12.60 -19.96
N THR A 37 16.26 -12.96 -20.11
CA THR A 37 16.60 -14.21 -20.78
C THR A 37 15.56 -15.20 -20.30
N LYS A 38 14.67 -15.65 -21.19
CA LYS A 38 13.57 -16.55 -20.84
C LYS A 38 14.17 -17.67 -20.03
N PHE A 39 13.93 -17.68 -18.71
CA PHE A 39 14.54 -18.68 -17.85
C PHE A 39 14.06 -20.05 -18.33
N THR A 40 15.01 -20.96 -18.56
CA THR A 40 14.66 -22.29 -19.05
C THR A 40 14.30 -23.15 -17.84
N TYR A 41 13.04 -23.47 -17.73
CA TYR A 41 12.53 -24.37 -16.69
C TYR A 41 12.93 -25.81 -17.01
N THR A 42 14.09 -26.28 -16.49
CA THR A 42 14.48 -27.68 -16.59
C THR A 42 13.73 -28.57 -15.60
N ALA A 43 13.69 -29.87 -15.85
CA ALA A 43 13.02 -30.80 -14.91
C ALA A 43 13.67 -30.76 -13.52
N GLU A 44 14.98 -30.61 -13.44
CA GLU A 44 15.73 -30.49 -12.20
C GLU A 44 15.38 -29.21 -11.46
N PHE A 45 15.25 -28.08 -12.18
CA PHE A 45 14.78 -26.82 -11.60
C PHE A 45 13.38 -26.98 -11.04
N LEU A 46 12.43 -27.50 -11.81
CA LEU A 46 11.05 -27.68 -11.36
C LEU A 46 10.95 -28.57 -10.12
N ALA A 47 11.74 -29.65 -10.04
CA ALA A 47 11.81 -30.49 -8.86
C ALA A 47 12.42 -29.80 -7.64
N SER A 48 13.32 -28.83 -7.84
CA SER A 48 13.95 -28.07 -6.76
C SER A 48 13.04 -26.95 -6.26
N ILE A 49 12.34 -26.25 -7.16
CA ILE A 49 11.54 -25.07 -6.83
C ILE A 49 10.32 -25.43 -5.97
N ASP A 50 9.78 -26.62 -6.12
CA ASP A 50 8.69 -27.13 -5.30
C ASP A 50 9.04 -27.16 -3.80
N ARG A 51 10.29 -27.40 -3.45
CA ARG A 51 10.79 -27.36 -2.06
C ARG A 51 10.97 -25.93 -1.54
N VAL A 52 11.23 -24.97 -2.43
CA VAL A 52 11.52 -23.56 -2.06
C VAL A 52 10.25 -22.75 -1.95
N ILE A 53 9.34 -22.87 -2.93
CA ILE A 53 8.10 -22.07 -2.98
C ILE A 53 6.92 -22.81 -2.32
N SER A 54 6.92 -24.13 -2.31
CA SER A 54 5.89 -25.08 -1.91
C SER A 54 4.65 -25.11 -2.82
N GLN A 55 4.02 -26.27 -2.89
CA GLN A 55 2.80 -26.48 -3.69
C GLN A 55 1.62 -25.69 -3.16
N GLU A 56 1.51 -25.53 -1.83
CA GLU A 56 0.45 -24.72 -1.22
C GLU A 56 0.53 -23.27 -1.68
N ARG A 57 1.75 -22.72 -1.77
CA ARG A 57 1.93 -21.34 -2.24
C ARG A 57 1.64 -21.21 -3.73
N LEU A 58 2.03 -22.17 -4.53
CA LEU A 58 1.78 -22.17 -5.98
C LEU A 58 0.35 -22.58 -6.35
N SER A 59 -0.42 -23.16 -5.44
CA SER A 59 -1.75 -23.75 -5.73
C SER A 59 -2.71 -22.79 -6.45
N ARG A 60 -2.75 -21.52 -6.05
CA ARG A 60 -3.61 -20.50 -6.68
C ARG A 60 -3.15 -20.15 -8.09
N TYR A 61 -1.85 -20.07 -8.31
CA TYR A 61 -1.27 -19.78 -9.62
C TYR A 61 -1.46 -20.96 -10.55
N LEU A 62 -1.27 -22.20 -10.07
CA LEU A 62 -1.55 -23.43 -10.81
C LEU A 62 -3.04 -23.54 -11.20
N ALA A 63 -3.94 -23.18 -10.29
CA ALA A 63 -5.36 -23.14 -10.60
C ALA A 63 -5.69 -22.11 -11.70
N ALA A 64 -5.01 -20.95 -11.67
CA ALA A 64 -5.17 -19.90 -12.67
C ALA A 64 -4.66 -20.31 -14.07
N THR A 65 -3.60 -21.11 -14.12
CA THR A 65 -2.94 -21.55 -15.36
C THR A 65 -3.32 -22.98 -15.76
N LYS A 66 -4.43 -23.51 -15.21
CA LYS A 66 -4.94 -24.87 -15.50
C LYS A 66 -3.90 -25.98 -15.28
N GLY A 67 -2.98 -25.76 -14.33
CA GLY A 67 -1.94 -26.71 -13.94
C GLY A 67 -0.61 -26.54 -14.70
N ASP A 68 -0.47 -25.56 -15.59
CA ASP A 68 0.82 -25.27 -16.22
C ASP A 68 1.76 -24.61 -15.19
N ILE A 69 2.81 -25.34 -14.80
CA ILE A 69 3.76 -24.90 -13.79
C ILE A 69 4.65 -23.76 -14.27
N CYS A 70 4.98 -23.70 -15.56
CA CYS A 70 5.81 -22.64 -16.11
C CYS A 70 5.05 -21.31 -16.13
N GLU A 71 3.79 -21.34 -16.60
CA GLU A 71 2.90 -20.18 -16.55
C GLU A 71 2.60 -19.77 -15.10
N ALA A 72 2.44 -20.73 -14.18
CA ALA A 72 2.21 -20.46 -12.77
C ALA A 72 3.39 -19.73 -12.11
N LEU A 73 4.63 -20.11 -12.45
CA LEU A 73 5.85 -19.44 -11.99
C LEU A 73 5.98 -18.03 -12.58
N GLU A 74 5.67 -17.85 -13.86
CA GLU A 74 5.61 -16.50 -14.45
C GLU A 74 4.58 -15.62 -13.73
N LEU A 75 3.39 -16.14 -13.44
CA LEU A 75 2.34 -15.42 -12.72
C LEU A 75 2.77 -15.09 -11.27
N TYR A 76 3.49 -16.00 -10.62
CA TYR A 76 4.07 -15.76 -9.30
C TYR A 76 5.11 -14.62 -9.33
N GLU A 77 5.96 -14.56 -10.34
CA GLU A 77 6.91 -13.47 -10.55
C GLU A 77 6.21 -12.13 -10.76
N TYR A 78 5.15 -12.09 -11.58
CA TYR A 78 4.32 -10.88 -11.71
C TYR A 78 3.70 -10.44 -10.39
N ASN A 79 3.24 -11.37 -9.57
CA ASN A 79 2.71 -11.05 -8.25
C ASN A 79 3.77 -10.39 -7.36
N ILE A 80 5.01 -10.87 -7.39
CA ILE A 80 6.13 -10.25 -6.64
C ILE A 80 6.36 -8.83 -7.16
N ALA A 81 6.52 -8.66 -8.47
CA ALA A 81 6.82 -7.38 -9.08
C ALA A 81 5.73 -6.31 -8.81
N ILE A 82 4.44 -6.69 -8.88
CA ILE A 82 3.33 -5.78 -8.56
C ILE A 82 3.31 -5.45 -7.06
N SER A 83 3.56 -6.44 -6.21
CA SER A 83 3.64 -6.23 -4.75
C SER A 83 4.74 -5.21 -4.41
N GLU A 84 5.92 -5.35 -5.02
CA GLU A 84 7.03 -4.41 -4.90
C GLU A 84 6.65 -3.01 -5.40
N ALA A 85 6.04 -2.92 -6.59
CA ALA A 85 5.61 -1.65 -7.17
C ALA A 85 4.62 -0.89 -6.28
N LEU A 86 3.65 -1.59 -5.68
CA LEU A 86 2.63 -0.98 -4.83
C LEU A 86 3.14 -0.64 -3.43
N PHE A 87 4.12 -1.39 -2.91
CA PHE A 87 4.57 -1.26 -1.52
C PHE A 87 5.07 0.14 -1.18
N GLY A 88 5.80 0.78 -2.08
CA GLY A 88 6.30 2.15 -1.88
C GLY A 88 5.18 3.18 -1.75
N PHE A 89 4.08 3.03 -2.50
CA PHE A 89 2.91 3.91 -2.41
C PHE A 89 2.08 3.63 -1.16
N LEU A 90 1.96 2.36 -0.76
CA LEU A 90 1.32 1.97 0.50
C LEU A 90 2.05 2.56 1.70
N HIS A 91 3.39 2.56 1.69
CA HIS A 91 4.20 3.23 2.72
C HIS A 91 3.90 4.74 2.77
N GLY A 92 3.88 5.42 1.63
CA GLY A 92 3.56 6.85 1.56
C GLY A 92 2.16 7.16 2.11
N LEU A 93 1.16 6.35 1.75
CA LEU A 93 -0.20 6.48 2.27
C LEU A 93 -0.26 6.26 3.78
N GLU A 94 0.38 5.19 4.28
CA GLU A 94 0.37 4.86 5.71
C GLU A 94 0.92 6.03 6.54
N VAL A 95 2.05 6.61 6.11
CA VAL A 95 2.66 7.75 6.77
C VAL A 95 1.77 9.00 6.69
N ALA A 96 1.18 9.29 5.52
CA ALA A 96 0.33 10.46 5.32
C ALA A 96 -0.93 10.40 6.20
N VAL A 97 -1.66 9.28 6.16
CA VAL A 97 -2.90 9.08 6.94
C VAL A 97 -2.60 9.10 8.44
N ARG A 98 -1.60 8.36 8.89
CA ARG A 98 -1.16 8.31 10.28
C ARG A 98 -0.87 9.70 10.83
N ASN A 99 -0.03 10.45 10.13
CA ASN A 99 0.40 11.75 10.59
C ASN A 99 -0.76 12.76 10.57
N SER A 100 -1.58 12.76 9.54
CA SER A 100 -2.71 13.68 9.43
C SER A 100 -3.73 13.45 10.56
N ILE A 101 -4.09 12.21 10.83
CA ILE A 101 -4.98 11.85 11.95
C ILE A 101 -4.34 12.24 13.28
N HIS A 102 -3.07 11.86 13.49
CA HIS A 102 -2.36 12.16 14.73
C HIS A 102 -2.29 13.67 15.01
N TYR A 103 -1.84 14.46 14.04
CA TYR A 103 -1.69 15.91 14.23
C TYR A 103 -3.03 16.60 14.44
N THR A 104 -4.08 16.17 13.75
CA THR A 104 -5.43 16.70 13.94
C THR A 104 -5.93 16.42 15.36
N LEU A 105 -5.88 15.17 15.82
CA LEU A 105 -6.35 14.81 17.15
C LEU A 105 -5.47 15.38 18.26
N ARG A 106 -4.15 15.40 18.09
CA ARG A 106 -3.22 16.05 19.02
C ARG A 106 -3.57 17.52 19.22
N ARG A 107 -3.82 18.24 18.14
CA ARG A 107 -4.16 19.67 18.18
C ARG A 107 -5.51 19.89 18.85
N ASP A 108 -6.53 19.18 18.42
CA ASP A 108 -7.91 19.43 18.83
C ASP A 108 -8.24 18.86 20.21
N LEU A 109 -7.52 17.81 20.67
CA LEU A 109 -7.63 17.25 22.02
C LEU A 109 -6.59 17.83 23.01
N GLY A 110 -5.64 18.65 22.54
CA GLY A 110 -4.65 19.32 23.38
C GLY A 110 -3.58 18.41 24.00
N THR A 111 -3.46 17.16 23.55
CA THR A 111 -2.50 16.20 24.09
C THR A 111 -1.86 15.34 23.00
N PRO A 112 -0.54 15.07 23.08
CA PRO A 112 0.13 14.18 22.15
C PRO A 112 -0.16 12.69 22.42
N THR A 113 -0.73 12.35 23.58
CA THR A 113 -1.01 10.97 24.01
C THR A 113 -2.50 10.63 23.94
N TRP A 114 -3.26 11.29 23.09
CA TRP A 114 -4.71 11.07 22.90
C TRP A 114 -5.06 9.59 22.66
N TYR A 115 -4.13 8.82 22.11
CA TYR A 115 -4.28 7.39 21.82
C TYR A 115 -4.35 6.50 23.09
N ASP A 116 -4.10 7.03 24.27
CA ASP A 116 -4.26 6.28 25.53
C ASP A 116 -5.74 6.18 25.93
N GLY A 117 -6.60 6.99 25.34
CA GLY A 117 -7.99 7.12 25.77
C GLY A 117 -8.13 7.96 27.05
N GLY A 118 -9.34 8.06 27.55
CA GLY A 118 -9.64 8.82 28.78
C GLY A 118 -9.46 10.34 28.66
N VAL A 119 -9.08 10.86 27.50
CA VAL A 119 -8.87 12.27 27.26
C VAL A 119 -10.23 12.96 27.15
N ALA A 120 -10.45 14.04 27.90
CA ALA A 120 -11.67 14.84 27.82
C ALA A 120 -11.88 15.34 26.39
N LEU A 121 -13.14 15.26 25.91
CA LEU A 121 -13.54 15.79 24.61
C LEU A 121 -13.90 17.28 24.76
N PRO A 122 -13.11 18.23 24.23
CA PRO A 122 -13.33 19.66 24.43
C PRO A 122 -14.68 20.18 23.92
N TRP A 123 -15.29 19.40 23.01
CA TRP A 123 -16.60 19.71 22.40
C TRP A 123 -17.76 18.98 23.09
N SER A 124 -17.52 18.16 24.11
CA SER A 124 -18.57 17.50 24.85
C SER A 124 -19.18 18.45 25.89
N THR A 125 -20.48 18.60 25.83
CA THR A 125 -21.25 19.38 26.84
C THR A 125 -21.58 18.58 28.10
N THR A 126 -21.36 17.24 28.04
CA THR A 126 -21.65 16.29 29.14
C THR A 126 -20.42 15.81 29.86
N GLY A 127 -19.23 16.33 29.48
CA GLY A 127 -17.94 15.92 30.09
C GLY A 127 -17.44 14.55 29.65
N GLU A 128 -17.87 14.11 28.45
CA GLU A 128 -17.41 12.83 27.91
C GLU A 128 -15.90 12.82 27.63
N ALA A 129 -15.29 11.66 27.81
CA ALA A 129 -13.91 11.40 27.43
C ALA A 129 -13.81 10.45 26.25
N LEU A 130 -12.70 10.52 25.52
CA LEU A 130 -12.40 9.62 24.41
C LEU A 130 -12.29 8.18 24.92
N SER A 131 -13.19 7.32 24.47
CA SER A 131 -13.18 5.89 24.77
C SER A 131 -12.75 5.10 23.54
N LEU A 132 -11.56 4.52 23.58
CA LEU A 132 -11.07 3.62 22.53
C LEU A 132 -11.89 2.31 22.52
N THR A 133 -11.86 1.61 21.36
CA THR A 133 -12.32 0.22 21.34
C THR A 133 -11.27 -0.69 22.00
N ALA A 134 -11.68 -1.86 22.48
CA ALA A 134 -10.74 -2.84 23.06
C ALA A 134 -9.58 -3.15 22.08
N VAL A 135 -9.91 -3.39 20.82
CA VAL A 135 -8.91 -3.64 19.76
C VAL A 135 -7.90 -2.49 19.60
N MET A 136 -8.35 -1.23 19.69
CA MET A 136 -7.44 -0.09 19.61
C MET A 136 -6.57 0.04 20.86
N ALA A 137 -7.14 -0.22 22.04
CA ALA A 137 -6.39 -0.22 23.30
C ALA A 137 -5.31 -1.32 23.31
N ASP A 138 -5.63 -2.50 22.81
CA ASP A 138 -4.67 -3.59 22.64
C ASP A 138 -3.53 -3.20 21.69
N MET A 139 -3.83 -2.60 20.54
CA MET A 139 -2.82 -2.10 19.60
C MET A 139 -1.89 -1.06 20.23
N VAL A 140 -2.42 -0.18 21.08
CA VAL A 140 -1.59 0.81 21.81
C VAL A 140 -0.70 0.11 22.85
N THR A 141 -1.25 -0.85 23.57
CA THR A 141 -0.50 -1.64 24.56
C THR A 141 0.65 -2.41 23.89
N GLU A 142 0.39 -3.07 22.77
CA GLU A 142 1.41 -3.78 21.99
C GLU A 142 2.49 -2.83 21.45
N ALA A 143 2.09 -1.65 20.94
CA ALA A 143 3.03 -0.66 20.45
C ALA A 143 3.95 -0.14 21.59
N LYS A 144 3.39 0.15 22.76
CA LYS A 144 4.15 0.57 23.95
C LYS A 144 5.08 -0.51 24.48
N ALA A 145 4.65 -1.77 24.46
CA ALA A 145 5.47 -2.89 24.93
C ALA A 145 6.78 -3.08 24.14
N LYS A 146 6.84 -2.60 22.90
CA LYS A 146 8.06 -2.63 22.07
C LYS A 146 9.04 -1.50 22.38
N LEU A 147 8.64 -0.53 23.18
CA LEU A 147 9.36 0.70 23.42
C LEU A 147 9.83 0.82 24.87
N GLN A 148 10.84 1.66 25.10
CA GLN A 148 11.23 2.03 26.45
C GLN A 148 10.11 2.86 27.12
N PRO A 149 9.92 2.77 28.46
CA PRO A 149 8.87 3.50 29.17
C PRO A 149 8.93 5.04 28.98
N THR A 150 10.10 5.56 28.67
CA THR A 150 10.38 6.99 28.42
C THR A 150 10.22 7.39 26.96
N ALA A 151 9.72 6.50 26.10
CA ALA A 151 9.59 6.78 24.67
C ALA A 151 8.67 7.98 24.41
N LEU A 152 9.10 8.85 23.52
CA LEU A 152 8.31 10.00 23.08
C LEU A 152 7.00 9.53 22.40
N PRO A 153 5.90 10.29 22.54
CA PRO A 153 4.61 9.95 21.93
C PRO A 153 4.69 9.60 20.42
N GLY A 154 5.54 10.31 19.66
CA GLY A 154 5.75 10.05 18.25
C GLY A 154 6.33 8.66 17.94
N LYS A 155 7.06 8.04 18.89
CA LYS A 155 7.53 6.66 18.74
C LYS A 155 6.39 5.67 18.86
N VAL A 156 5.46 5.87 19.81
CA VAL A 156 4.25 5.06 19.94
C VAL A 156 3.42 5.15 18.67
N ILE A 157 3.20 6.36 18.15
CA ILE A 157 2.49 6.59 16.89
C ILE A 157 3.15 5.85 15.72
N ALA A 158 4.47 5.79 15.67
CA ALA A 158 5.20 5.08 14.61
C ALA A 158 5.08 3.54 14.72
N GLU A 159 4.91 3.00 15.92
CA GLU A 159 4.73 1.57 16.17
C GLU A 159 3.30 1.08 15.97
N LEU A 160 2.31 1.98 15.97
CA LEU A 160 0.92 1.61 15.71
C LEU A 160 0.78 1.05 14.29
N THR A 161 0.18 -0.12 14.18
CA THR A 161 -0.08 -0.75 12.87
C THR A 161 -1.06 0.07 12.04
N PHE A 162 -1.01 -0.09 10.71
CA PHE A 162 -1.91 0.63 9.81
C PHE A 162 -3.39 0.44 10.16
N GLY A 163 -3.77 -0.72 10.72
CA GLY A 163 -5.14 -1.02 11.14
C GLY A 163 -5.69 -0.09 12.20
N PHE A 164 -4.85 0.55 13.02
CA PHE A 164 -5.28 1.51 14.02
C PHE A 164 -6.00 2.73 13.39
N TRP A 165 -5.51 3.22 12.27
CA TRP A 165 -5.97 4.47 11.66
C TRP A 165 -7.37 4.36 11.05
N PRO A 166 -7.73 3.36 10.22
CA PRO A 166 -9.11 3.16 9.78
C PRO A 166 -10.08 2.95 10.95
N ASN A 167 -9.66 2.33 12.05
CA ASN A 167 -10.52 2.15 13.22
C ASN A 167 -11.01 3.46 13.83
N THR A 168 -10.22 4.56 13.74
CA THR A 168 -10.66 5.90 14.18
C THR A 168 -11.82 6.45 13.33
N LEU A 169 -12.02 5.89 12.12
CA LEU A 169 -13.06 6.30 11.17
C LEU A 169 -14.31 5.42 11.23
N THR A 170 -14.42 4.50 12.18
CA THR A 170 -15.62 3.66 12.31
C THR A 170 -16.85 4.47 12.70
N LYS A 171 -18.06 3.90 12.50
CA LYS A 171 -19.33 4.56 12.84
C LYS A 171 -19.37 5.00 14.30
N ARG A 172 -18.72 4.23 15.20
CA ARG A 172 -18.63 4.55 16.64
C ARG A 172 -18.10 5.96 16.90
N PHE A 173 -17.11 6.39 16.12
CA PHE A 173 -16.44 7.68 16.29
C PHE A 173 -17.04 8.81 15.44
N HIS A 174 -18.21 8.58 14.84
CA HIS A 174 -18.80 9.60 13.96
C HIS A 174 -19.14 10.91 14.69
N SER A 175 -19.87 10.84 15.78
CA SER A 175 -20.25 12.00 16.59
C SER A 175 -19.14 12.48 17.53
N THR A 176 -18.35 11.54 18.04
CA THR A 176 -17.35 11.86 19.07
C THR A 176 -16.03 12.37 18.50
N LEU A 177 -15.61 11.94 17.32
CA LEU A 177 -14.36 12.37 16.70
C LEU A 177 -14.55 12.97 15.30
N TRP A 178 -15.33 12.31 14.42
CA TRP A 178 -15.38 12.73 13.01
C TRP A 178 -15.96 14.11 12.84
N LEU A 179 -17.20 14.35 13.30
CA LEU A 179 -17.88 15.62 13.11
C LEU A 179 -17.14 16.81 13.76
N PRO A 180 -16.64 16.72 15.01
CA PRO A 180 -16.01 17.88 15.63
C PRO A 180 -14.56 18.10 15.22
N SER A 181 -13.83 17.06 14.82
CA SER A 181 -12.39 17.15 14.63
C SER A 181 -11.86 16.42 13.40
N LEU A 182 -12.06 15.09 13.34
CA LEU A 182 -11.27 14.19 12.50
C LEU A 182 -11.49 14.37 10.99
N HIS A 183 -12.61 14.96 10.55
CA HIS A 183 -12.84 15.34 9.15
C HIS A 183 -11.73 16.29 8.62
N LYS A 184 -11.14 17.11 9.51
CA LYS A 184 -10.03 18.02 9.16
C LYS A 184 -8.75 17.31 8.79
N ALA A 185 -8.61 16.02 9.12
CA ALA A 185 -7.48 15.19 8.70
C ALA A 185 -7.54 14.84 7.21
N PHE A 186 -8.68 15.03 6.57
CA PHE A 186 -8.91 14.76 5.15
C PHE A 186 -9.46 16.01 4.43
N PRO A 187 -8.68 17.10 4.39
CA PRO A 187 -9.18 18.42 3.96
C PRO A 187 -9.59 18.48 2.49
N HIS A 188 -9.15 17.53 1.68
CA HIS A 188 -9.45 17.47 0.25
C HIS A 188 -10.43 16.34 -0.11
N ALA A 189 -10.92 15.60 0.87
CA ALA A 189 -11.89 14.54 0.61
C ALA A 189 -13.29 15.14 0.40
N THR A 190 -13.90 14.81 -0.74
CA THR A 190 -15.33 15.08 -1.00
C THR A 190 -16.21 13.89 -0.60
N ALA A 191 -15.60 12.74 -0.36
CA ALA A 191 -16.27 11.52 0.04
C ALA A 191 -16.70 11.56 1.52
N PRO A 192 -17.86 10.96 1.89
CA PRO A 192 -18.27 10.85 3.27
C PRO A 192 -17.35 9.92 4.07
N ARG A 193 -17.32 10.09 5.40
CA ARG A 193 -16.53 9.28 6.34
C ARG A 193 -16.58 7.76 6.04
N SER A 194 -17.75 7.24 5.74
CA SER A 194 -17.96 5.81 5.49
C SER A 194 -17.21 5.31 4.26
N ILE A 195 -17.11 6.12 3.22
CA ILE A 195 -16.36 5.80 2.00
C ILE A 195 -14.86 5.89 2.27
N ILE A 196 -14.40 6.92 2.98
CA ILE A 196 -12.99 7.03 3.39
C ILE A 196 -12.58 5.82 4.22
N HIS A 197 -13.38 5.46 5.23
CA HIS A 197 -13.17 4.26 6.05
C HIS A 197 -13.09 2.99 5.20
N LEU A 198 -14.09 2.76 4.34
CA LEU A 198 -14.15 1.57 3.48
C LEU A 198 -12.91 1.48 2.57
N ARG A 199 -12.51 2.59 1.96
CA ARG A 199 -11.35 2.64 1.06
C ARG A 199 -10.05 2.30 1.81
N LEU A 200 -9.83 2.90 2.97
CA LEU A 200 -8.66 2.60 3.80
C LEU A 200 -8.65 1.15 4.30
N GLU A 201 -9.82 0.56 4.61
CA GLU A 201 -9.92 -0.86 4.99
C GLU A 201 -9.58 -1.81 3.84
N VAL A 202 -10.02 -1.49 2.62
CA VAL A 202 -9.66 -2.25 1.43
C VAL A 202 -8.15 -2.19 1.19
N ILE A 203 -7.55 -0.98 1.29
CA ILE A 203 -6.11 -0.79 1.13
C ILE A 203 -5.33 -1.50 2.26
N ARG A 204 -5.84 -1.48 3.49
CA ARG A 204 -5.24 -2.23 4.61
C ARG A 204 -5.14 -3.73 4.33
N ARG A 205 -6.19 -4.31 3.78
CA ARG A 205 -6.18 -5.73 3.38
C ARG A 205 -5.14 -6.01 2.28
N LEU A 206 -5.08 -5.17 1.25
CA LEU A 206 -4.06 -5.27 0.21
C LEU A 206 -2.65 -5.18 0.80
N ARG A 207 -2.40 -4.17 1.64
CA ARG A 207 -1.11 -3.98 2.32
C ARG A 207 -0.71 -5.22 3.14
N ASN A 208 -1.67 -5.79 3.89
CA ASN A 208 -1.40 -6.98 4.70
C ASN A 208 -1.07 -8.19 3.82
N ARG A 209 -1.79 -8.40 2.72
CA ARG A 209 -1.47 -9.47 1.77
C ARG A 209 -0.06 -9.34 1.21
N ILE A 210 0.32 -8.13 0.80
CA ILE A 210 1.68 -7.84 0.31
C ILE A 210 2.71 -8.13 1.42
N ALA A 211 2.49 -7.65 2.65
CA ALA A 211 3.41 -7.84 3.77
C ALA A 211 3.55 -9.31 4.20
N HIS A 212 2.52 -10.13 3.99
CA HIS A 212 2.54 -11.57 4.27
C HIS A 212 2.91 -12.41 3.04
N HIS A 213 3.35 -11.77 1.95
CA HIS A 213 3.71 -12.42 0.69
C HIS A 213 2.58 -13.29 0.10
N GLU A 214 1.33 -12.90 0.38
CA GLU A 214 0.16 -13.58 -0.15
C GLU A 214 -0.12 -13.17 -1.60
N PRO A 215 -0.75 -14.05 -2.41
CA PRO A 215 -1.18 -13.70 -3.75
C PRO A 215 -2.10 -12.49 -3.75
N ILE A 216 -1.75 -11.45 -4.50
CA ILE A 216 -2.60 -10.30 -4.79
C ILE A 216 -3.20 -10.40 -6.19
N LEU A 217 -2.57 -11.21 -7.07
CA LEU A 217 -3.12 -11.62 -8.34
C LEU A 217 -4.07 -12.80 -8.11
N THR A 218 -5.35 -12.65 -8.43
CA THR A 218 -6.34 -13.73 -8.32
C THR A 218 -6.96 -13.97 -9.68
N SER A 219 -7.03 -15.24 -10.10
CA SER A 219 -7.89 -15.62 -11.20
C SER A 219 -9.31 -15.74 -10.68
N HIS A 220 -10.26 -15.13 -11.37
CA HIS A 220 -11.70 -15.35 -11.25
C HIS A 220 -12.36 -15.30 -9.86
N ASN A 221 -13.17 -14.27 -9.66
CA ASN A 221 -14.29 -14.17 -8.70
C ASN A 221 -14.04 -14.08 -7.21
N GLU A 222 -12.83 -14.18 -6.68
CA GLU A 222 -12.63 -13.89 -5.27
C GLU A 222 -12.14 -12.46 -5.05
N VAL A 223 -13.10 -11.64 -4.68
CA VAL A 223 -12.99 -10.23 -4.30
C VAL A 223 -12.17 -10.09 -3.02
N TYR A 224 -10.85 -10.19 -3.10
CA TYR A 224 -10.01 -9.96 -1.94
C TYR A 224 -9.70 -8.50 -1.66
N THR A 225 -9.91 -7.63 -2.62
CA THR A 225 -9.45 -6.24 -2.45
C THR A 225 -10.54 -5.19 -2.62
N GLY A 226 -11.76 -5.53 -3.02
CA GLY A 226 -12.75 -4.52 -3.43
C GLY A 226 -12.33 -3.73 -4.68
N PHE A 227 -11.16 -4.05 -5.24
CA PHE A 227 -10.63 -3.54 -6.49
C PHE A 227 -10.90 -4.59 -7.58
N LYS A 228 -12.18 -4.79 -7.91
CA LYS A 228 -12.56 -5.74 -8.96
C LYS A 228 -11.70 -5.53 -10.20
N ASP A 229 -10.93 -6.57 -10.55
CA ASP A 229 -10.36 -6.83 -11.88
C ASP A 229 -9.31 -5.85 -12.44
N GLN A 230 -8.81 -4.87 -11.67
CA GLN A 230 -7.84 -3.91 -12.22
C GLN A 230 -6.76 -3.49 -11.22
N PRO A 231 -5.49 -3.89 -11.43
CA PRO A 231 -4.33 -3.43 -10.67
C PRO A 231 -4.20 -1.91 -10.62
N ASN A 232 -4.56 -1.27 -11.74
CA ASN A 232 -4.53 0.18 -11.88
C ASN A 232 -5.46 0.88 -10.87
N ILE A 233 -6.59 0.24 -10.49
CA ILE A 233 -7.51 0.79 -9.49
C ILE A 233 -6.86 0.78 -8.11
N ALA A 234 -6.03 -0.21 -7.78
CA ALA A 234 -5.33 -0.24 -6.50
C ALA A 234 -4.38 0.96 -6.36
N LEU A 235 -3.53 1.21 -7.35
CA LEU A 235 -2.61 2.34 -7.37
C LEU A 235 -3.34 3.69 -7.34
N SER A 236 -4.36 3.85 -8.19
CA SER A 236 -5.15 5.09 -8.22
C SER A 236 -5.90 5.34 -6.91
N SER A 237 -6.42 4.29 -6.28
CA SER A 237 -7.10 4.39 -4.98
C SER A 237 -6.14 4.74 -3.84
N ILE A 238 -4.92 4.21 -3.84
CA ILE A 238 -3.89 4.58 -2.87
C ILE A 238 -3.57 6.07 -3.02
N LEU A 239 -3.34 6.54 -4.24
CA LEU A 239 -3.02 7.94 -4.52
C LEU A 239 -4.18 8.88 -4.22
N GLU A 240 -5.42 8.50 -4.51
CA GLU A 240 -6.61 9.24 -4.14
C GLU A 240 -6.71 9.42 -2.61
N CYS A 241 -6.45 8.37 -1.82
CA CYS A 241 -6.43 8.48 -0.37
C CYS A 241 -5.31 9.39 0.15
N VAL A 242 -4.15 9.43 -0.50
CA VAL A 242 -3.10 10.41 -0.19
C VAL A 242 -3.56 11.83 -0.56
N GLU A 243 -4.23 12.00 -1.70
CA GLU A 243 -4.75 13.29 -2.14
C GLU A 243 -5.81 13.83 -1.19
N TRP A 244 -6.65 12.99 -0.59
CA TRP A 244 -7.60 13.42 0.45
C TRP A 244 -6.93 14.07 1.64
N VAL A 245 -5.69 13.66 1.95
CA VAL A 245 -4.85 14.22 3.02
C VAL A 245 -4.07 15.44 2.53
N SER A 246 -3.40 15.31 1.38
CA SER A 246 -2.53 16.33 0.81
C SER A 246 -2.39 16.15 -0.70
N LYS A 247 -2.82 17.15 -1.46
CA LYS A 247 -2.62 17.20 -2.93
C LYS A 247 -1.15 17.24 -3.30
N ASP A 248 -0.34 17.98 -2.55
CA ASP A 248 1.09 18.10 -2.82
C ASP A 248 1.81 16.77 -2.57
N ALA A 249 1.44 16.04 -1.51
CA ALA A 249 2.00 14.71 -1.25
C ALA A 249 1.64 13.72 -2.39
N ALA A 250 0.40 13.76 -2.89
CA ALA A 250 -0.01 12.94 -4.03
C ALA A 250 0.76 13.30 -5.31
N LEU A 251 0.93 14.58 -5.59
CA LEU A 251 1.74 15.06 -6.71
C LEU A 251 3.20 14.64 -6.57
N TRP A 252 3.78 14.76 -5.39
CA TRP A 252 5.15 14.32 -5.12
C TRP A 252 5.34 12.82 -5.35
N LEU A 253 4.40 11.98 -4.90
CA LEU A 253 4.44 10.54 -5.16
C LEU A 253 4.34 10.21 -6.66
N LYS A 254 3.48 10.92 -7.40
CA LYS A 254 3.33 10.77 -8.86
C LYS A 254 4.55 11.25 -9.64
N ALA A 255 5.30 12.21 -9.12
CA ALA A 255 6.50 12.74 -9.76
C ALA A 255 7.72 11.80 -9.67
N GLN A 256 7.64 10.73 -8.88
CA GLN A 256 8.76 9.80 -8.70
C GLN A 256 8.83 8.79 -9.84
N SER A 257 10.04 8.39 -10.23
CA SER A 257 10.27 7.39 -11.29
C SER A 257 9.56 6.05 -11.03
N ARG A 258 9.41 5.65 -9.75
CA ARG A 258 8.67 4.46 -9.34
C ARG A 258 7.19 4.49 -9.76
N TYR A 259 6.58 5.68 -9.86
CA TYR A 259 5.19 5.80 -10.31
C TYR A 259 5.05 5.36 -11.77
N GLN A 260 5.90 5.87 -12.65
CA GLN A 260 5.88 5.51 -14.05
C GLN A 260 6.13 4.01 -14.23
N TRP A 261 7.11 3.47 -13.53
CA TRP A 261 7.39 2.02 -13.53
C TRP A 261 6.19 1.19 -13.07
N ALA A 262 5.52 1.59 -11.97
CA ALA A 262 4.33 0.89 -11.49
C ALA A 262 3.20 0.91 -12.51
N VAL A 263 2.94 2.06 -13.15
CA VAL A 263 1.90 2.20 -14.19
C VAL A 263 2.20 1.28 -15.37
N GLU A 264 3.44 1.28 -15.87
CA GLU A 264 3.85 0.45 -17.00
C GLU A 264 3.75 -1.05 -16.70
N LEU A 265 4.19 -1.47 -15.52
CA LEU A 265 4.07 -2.85 -15.07
C LEU A 265 2.60 -3.29 -14.98
N LEU A 266 1.75 -2.49 -14.36
CA LEU A 266 0.33 -2.78 -14.20
C LEU A 266 -0.40 -2.85 -15.54
N LEU A 267 -0.01 -2.01 -16.50
CA LEU A 267 -0.52 -2.05 -17.87
C LEU A 267 -0.05 -3.30 -18.63
N ALA A 268 1.22 -3.71 -18.44
CA ALA A 268 1.77 -4.89 -19.09
C ALA A 268 1.05 -6.17 -18.63
N VAL A 269 0.79 -6.29 -17.33
CA VAL A 269 0.06 -7.43 -16.75
C VAL A 269 -1.38 -7.46 -17.21
N SER A 270 -2.06 -6.32 -17.26
CA SER A 270 -3.44 -6.21 -17.73
C SER A 270 -3.59 -6.67 -19.20
N LYS A 271 -2.61 -6.37 -20.06
CA LYS A 271 -2.61 -6.79 -21.47
C LYS A 271 -2.44 -8.30 -21.68
N LYS A 272 -1.84 -9.00 -20.71
CA LYS A 272 -1.68 -10.47 -20.77
C LYS A 272 -2.94 -11.25 -20.37
N GLY A 273 -4.05 -10.56 -20.09
CA GLY A 273 -5.31 -11.20 -19.66
C GLY A 273 -5.24 -11.77 -18.25
N VAL A 274 -4.21 -11.43 -17.49
CA VAL A 274 -4.09 -11.77 -16.08
C VAL A 274 -4.96 -10.77 -15.32
N THR A 275 -6.07 -11.24 -14.79
CA THR A 275 -6.92 -10.47 -13.88
C THR A 275 -6.39 -10.58 -12.45
N LEU A 276 -6.46 -9.46 -11.74
CA LEU A 276 -6.13 -9.38 -10.30
C LEU A 276 -7.24 -9.94 -9.44
#